data_d27269ae3eec24f9a6800e852a25e437
#
_entry.id   d27269ae3eec24f9a6800e852a25e437
#
_cell.length_a   1.000
_cell.length_b   1.000
_cell.length_c   1.000
_cell.angle_alpha   90.00
_cell.angle_beta   90.00
_cell.angle_gamma   90.00
#
_symmetry.space_group_name_H-M   'P 1'
#
loop_
_entity.id
_entity.type
_entity.pdbx_description
1 polymer ?
#
loop_
_entity_poly.entity_id
_entity_poly.type
_entity_poly.pdbx_seq_one_letter_code
_entity_poly.pdbx_strand_id
1 'polypeptide(L)'
;FDVEGGEIVSVDNGDPRDHDPYKNTDNRKAFSGKALLIVKAEEGSTDDIVITATAESDNGILKSNTITVGSKNELPGDGTDTPKLQDASVVMGKGISADSVLPKTVKVQYSNGVVDEHQVTGWNLDNLNVNQAGTYKVTGTAEGMEGTFECTVTVKDIKSATVDNVTTLVNVEPSLPQFAAIEYADGTKGSAPVTWDEVPEENYAKAGKFEVTGKIGPEVTVKTEVSVKEIKSVEEVHASTVIGTLPVLPAGV
;
A
#
# COMPACT_ATOMS: atom_id res chain seq x y z
N PHE A 1 -12.71 -26.10 3.29
CA PHE A 1 -12.85 -25.21 4.45
C PHE A 1 -13.90 -25.73 5.39
N ASP A 2 -13.62 -25.65 6.67
CA ASP A 2 -14.54 -25.97 7.76
C ASP A 2 -14.72 -24.71 8.61
N VAL A 3 -15.97 -24.34 8.91
CA VAL A 3 -16.32 -23.10 9.59
C VAL A 3 -17.30 -23.39 10.71
N GLU A 4 -16.89 -23.08 11.94
CA GLU A 4 -17.75 -23.14 13.13
C GLU A 4 -18.09 -21.71 13.56
N GLY A 5 -19.30 -21.45 14.05
CA GLY A 5 -19.77 -20.14 14.52
C GLY A 5 -20.10 -19.15 13.40
N GLY A 6 -20.14 -19.60 12.13
CA GLY A 6 -20.45 -18.77 10.97
C GLY A 6 -20.86 -19.58 9.76
N GLU A 7 -21.27 -18.89 8.70
CA GLU A 7 -21.73 -19.45 7.44
C GLU A 7 -20.77 -19.10 6.31
N ILE A 8 -20.45 -20.08 5.45
CA ILE A 8 -19.69 -19.84 4.22
C ILE A 8 -20.58 -19.14 3.20
N VAL A 9 -20.22 -17.91 2.84
CA VAL A 9 -20.94 -17.12 1.82
C VAL A 9 -20.48 -17.52 0.42
N SER A 10 -19.17 -17.62 0.22
CA SER A 10 -18.58 -18.06 -1.04
C SER A 10 -17.11 -18.45 -0.92
N VAL A 11 -16.64 -19.19 -1.90
CA VAL A 11 -15.21 -19.50 -2.10
C VAL A 11 -14.79 -19.10 -3.50
N ASP A 12 -13.56 -18.63 -3.66
CA ASP A 12 -13.01 -18.25 -4.97
C ASP A 12 -11.49 -18.51 -5.01
N ASN A 13 -10.88 -18.48 -6.18
CA ASN A 13 -9.44 -18.62 -6.35
C ASN A 13 -8.83 -17.56 -7.29
N GLY A 14 -9.66 -16.73 -7.92
CA GLY A 14 -9.23 -15.70 -8.86
C GLY A 14 -8.76 -16.22 -10.23
N ASP A 15 -8.95 -17.50 -10.56
CA ASP A 15 -8.69 -18.01 -11.91
C ASP A 15 -9.88 -17.71 -12.83
N PRO A 16 -9.74 -16.84 -13.85
CA PRO A 16 -10.85 -16.50 -14.74
C PRO A 16 -11.33 -17.67 -15.61
N ARG A 17 -10.60 -18.78 -15.63
CA ARG A 17 -10.94 -20.00 -16.40
C ARG A 17 -11.62 -21.06 -15.53
N ASP A 18 -11.68 -20.83 -14.23
CA ASP A 18 -12.35 -21.73 -13.29
C ASP A 18 -13.85 -21.45 -13.30
N HIS A 19 -14.63 -22.46 -13.70
CA HIS A 19 -16.09 -22.40 -13.79
C HIS A 19 -16.79 -23.23 -12.69
N ASP A 20 -16.03 -23.73 -11.73
CA ASP A 20 -16.60 -24.46 -10.59
C ASP A 20 -17.50 -23.51 -9.74
N PRO A 21 -18.56 -24.02 -9.12
CA PRO A 21 -19.42 -23.21 -8.27
C PRO A 21 -18.64 -22.49 -7.16
N TYR A 22 -18.92 -21.22 -6.94
CA TYR A 22 -18.31 -20.42 -5.89
C TYR A 22 -19.25 -20.19 -4.68
N LYS A 23 -20.54 -20.56 -4.80
CA LYS A 23 -21.54 -20.52 -3.73
C LYS A 23 -22.01 -21.91 -3.40
N ASN A 24 -22.48 -22.09 -2.16
CA ASN A 24 -22.96 -23.37 -1.62
C ASN A 24 -21.94 -24.51 -1.73
N THR A 25 -20.67 -24.17 -1.54
CA THR A 25 -19.56 -25.12 -1.50
C THR A 25 -18.54 -24.67 -0.45
N ASP A 26 -17.86 -25.63 0.14
CA ASP A 26 -16.84 -25.44 1.18
C ASP A 26 -15.42 -25.67 0.64
N ASN A 27 -15.27 -25.92 -0.65
CA ASN A 27 -13.99 -26.27 -1.25
C ASN A 27 -13.74 -25.51 -2.56
N ARG A 28 -12.46 -25.34 -2.88
CA ARG A 28 -11.98 -24.70 -4.10
C ARG A 28 -10.56 -25.15 -4.45
N LYS A 29 -10.28 -25.35 -5.72
CA LYS A 29 -8.90 -25.55 -6.19
C LYS A 29 -8.10 -24.27 -5.96
N ALA A 30 -6.91 -24.40 -5.38
CA ALA A 30 -6.02 -23.25 -5.24
C ALA A 30 -5.45 -22.84 -6.61
N PHE A 31 -5.49 -21.54 -6.91
CA PHE A 31 -4.83 -20.94 -8.07
C PHE A 31 -3.59 -20.18 -7.61
N SER A 32 -2.42 -20.54 -8.15
CA SER A 32 -1.13 -19.99 -7.67
C SER A 32 -0.95 -20.11 -6.17
N GLY A 33 -1.42 -21.22 -5.57
CA GLY A 33 -1.35 -21.46 -4.14
C GLY A 33 -2.32 -20.65 -3.27
N LYS A 34 -3.32 -19.99 -3.86
CA LYS A 34 -4.26 -19.12 -3.17
C LYS A 34 -5.70 -19.58 -3.37
N ALA A 35 -6.51 -19.44 -2.35
CA ALA A 35 -7.97 -19.52 -2.39
C ALA A 35 -8.54 -18.47 -1.43
N LEU A 36 -9.69 -17.91 -1.78
CA LEU A 36 -10.44 -16.95 -0.99
C LEU A 36 -11.65 -17.66 -0.37
N LEU A 37 -11.88 -17.39 0.90
CA LEU A 37 -13.10 -17.78 1.61
C LEU A 37 -13.77 -16.54 2.14
N ILE A 38 -15.07 -16.41 1.92
CA ILE A 38 -15.92 -15.35 2.50
C ILE A 38 -16.88 -16.03 3.47
N VAL A 39 -16.80 -15.60 4.73
CA VAL A 39 -17.68 -16.06 5.81
C VAL A 39 -18.48 -14.89 6.37
N LYS A 40 -19.65 -15.16 6.92
CA LYS A 40 -20.40 -14.21 7.72
C LYS A 40 -20.76 -14.86 9.06
N ALA A 41 -20.82 -14.07 10.13
CA ALA A 41 -21.34 -14.49 11.41
C ALA A 41 -22.83 -14.85 11.31
N GLU A 42 -23.31 -15.78 12.13
CA GLU A 42 -24.74 -16.01 12.30
C GLU A 42 -25.38 -14.78 12.94
N GLU A 43 -26.55 -14.40 12.46
CA GLU A 43 -27.28 -13.25 12.99
C GLU A 43 -27.63 -13.47 14.46
N GLY A 44 -27.20 -12.53 15.31
CA GLY A 44 -27.41 -12.60 16.76
C GLY A 44 -26.41 -13.48 17.51
N SER A 45 -25.46 -14.11 16.84
CA SER A 45 -24.39 -14.88 17.52
C SER A 45 -23.31 -13.98 18.08
N THR A 46 -22.83 -14.33 19.27
CA THR A 46 -21.65 -13.75 19.92
C THR A 46 -20.46 -14.71 19.90
N ASP A 47 -20.63 -15.88 19.29
CA ASP A 47 -19.61 -16.91 19.25
C ASP A 47 -18.49 -16.53 18.26
N ASP A 48 -17.27 -16.90 18.58
CA ASP A 48 -16.16 -16.74 17.67
C ASP A 48 -16.32 -17.62 16.43
N ILE A 49 -15.94 -17.10 15.27
CA ILE A 49 -15.89 -17.89 14.04
C ILE A 49 -14.54 -18.59 13.96
N VAL A 50 -14.58 -19.92 13.96
CA VAL A 50 -13.36 -20.75 13.84
C VAL A 50 -13.30 -21.31 12.43
N ILE A 51 -12.23 -21.01 11.71
CA ILE A 51 -12.03 -21.38 10.31
C ILE A 51 -10.83 -22.33 10.23
N THR A 52 -11.04 -23.52 9.69
CA THR A 52 -9.97 -24.47 9.36
C THR A 52 -9.91 -24.68 7.85
N ALA A 53 -8.74 -24.48 7.25
CA ALA A 53 -8.48 -24.82 5.86
C ALA A 53 -7.64 -26.09 5.78
N THR A 54 -8.03 -27.03 4.91
CA THR A 54 -7.28 -28.23 4.59
C THR A 54 -7.03 -28.27 3.10
N ALA A 55 -5.80 -28.50 2.68
CA ALA A 55 -5.45 -28.69 1.28
C ALA A 55 -5.06 -30.16 1.04
N GLU A 56 -5.55 -30.72 -0.06
CA GLU A 56 -5.12 -32.00 -0.60
C GLU A 56 -4.19 -31.77 -1.78
N SER A 57 -3.10 -32.50 -1.83
CA SER A 57 -2.16 -32.52 -2.94
C SER A 57 -1.81 -33.97 -3.27
N ASP A 58 -1.15 -34.18 -4.40
CA ASP A 58 -0.64 -35.53 -4.81
C ASP A 58 0.30 -36.14 -3.75
N ASN A 59 0.83 -35.35 -2.84
CA ASN A 59 1.74 -35.75 -1.77
C ASN A 59 1.08 -35.88 -0.39
N GLY A 60 -0.23 -35.77 -0.31
CA GLY A 60 -1.00 -35.90 0.94
C GLY A 60 -1.73 -34.64 1.39
N ILE A 61 -2.29 -34.69 2.59
CA ILE A 61 -3.10 -33.62 3.18
C ILE A 61 -2.17 -32.60 3.86
N LEU A 62 -2.28 -31.34 3.43
CA LEU A 62 -1.65 -30.19 4.07
C LEU A 62 -2.70 -29.50 4.93
N LYS A 63 -2.53 -29.52 6.24
CA LYS A 63 -3.44 -28.82 7.16
C LYS A 63 -2.92 -27.43 7.46
N SER A 64 -3.76 -26.40 7.23
CA SER A 64 -3.43 -25.03 7.63
C SER A 64 -3.60 -24.83 9.14
N ASN A 65 -3.15 -23.70 9.63
CA ASN A 65 -3.49 -23.25 10.96
C ASN A 65 -4.98 -22.88 11.02
N THR A 66 -5.60 -23.11 12.17
CA THR A 66 -6.94 -22.62 12.46
C THR A 66 -6.88 -21.13 12.75
N ILE A 67 -7.78 -20.37 12.14
CA ILE A 67 -7.94 -18.93 12.36
C ILE A 67 -9.24 -18.73 13.15
N THR A 68 -9.15 -17.98 14.24
CA THR A 68 -10.33 -17.58 15.02
C THR A 68 -10.57 -16.10 14.81
N VAL A 69 -11.78 -15.76 14.38
CA VAL A 69 -12.25 -14.38 14.20
C VAL A 69 -13.34 -14.13 15.25
N GLY A 70 -13.07 -13.24 16.18
CA GLY A 70 -14.05 -12.86 17.19
C GLY A 70 -15.28 -12.23 16.55
N SER A 71 -16.47 -12.80 16.73
CA SER A 71 -17.71 -12.15 16.37
C SER A 71 -18.19 -11.31 17.56
N LYS A 72 -18.35 -10.02 17.35
CA LYS A 72 -18.92 -9.12 18.36
C LYS A 72 -20.23 -8.56 17.87
N ASN A 73 -21.24 -8.64 18.74
CA ASN A 73 -22.60 -8.18 18.44
C ASN A 73 -22.73 -6.65 18.36
N GLU A 74 -21.65 -5.91 18.54
CA GLU A 74 -21.68 -4.45 18.58
C GLU A 74 -21.03 -3.88 17.32
N LEU A 75 -21.84 -3.19 16.51
CA LEU A 75 -21.34 -2.36 15.43
C LEU A 75 -20.57 -1.19 16.07
N PRO A 76 -19.41 -0.79 15.51
CA PRO A 76 -18.76 0.45 15.94
C PRO A 76 -19.76 1.60 15.79
N GLY A 77 -20.02 2.32 16.88
CA GLY A 77 -20.84 3.52 16.84
C GLY A 77 -22.30 3.38 17.26
N ASP A 78 -22.67 2.36 18.05
CA ASP A 78 -24.01 2.31 18.70
C ASP A 78 -24.20 3.39 19.78
N GLY A 79 -23.22 4.25 19.99
CA GLY A 79 -23.24 5.36 20.96
C GLY A 79 -22.85 4.95 22.38
N THR A 80 -22.56 3.67 22.64
CA THR A 80 -22.12 3.16 23.95
C THR A 80 -20.62 2.97 24.02
N ASP A 81 -19.95 2.78 22.85
CA ASP A 81 -18.52 2.58 22.77
C ASP A 81 -17.75 3.86 22.98
N THR A 82 -16.77 3.80 23.87
CA THR A 82 -15.85 4.92 24.09
C THR A 82 -14.69 4.82 23.10
N PRO A 83 -14.62 5.70 22.09
CA PRO A 83 -13.52 5.72 21.15
C PRO A 83 -12.25 6.25 21.81
N LYS A 84 -11.11 5.65 21.51
CA LYS A 84 -9.79 6.11 21.95
C LYS A 84 -8.87 6.28 20.74
N LEU A 85 -8.49 7.52 20.48
CA LEU A 85 -7.46 7.84 19.50
C LEU A 85 -6.13 7.21 19.91
N GLN A 86 -5.47 6.53 18.97
CA GLN A 86 -4.18 5.88 19.20
C GLN A 86 -3.05 6.84 18.85
N ASP A 87 -2.01 6.86 19.67
CA ASP A 87 -0.81 7.62 19.37
C ASP A 87 -0.07 7.03 18.17
N ALA A 88 0.58 7.90 17.42
CA ALA A 88 1.34 7.56 16.22
C ALA A 88 2.83 7.87 16.39
N SER A 89 3.65 7.30 15.51
CA SER A 89 5.05 7.67 15.44
C SER A 89 5.54 7.64 13.99
N VAL A 90 6.36 8.63 13.64
CA VAL A 90 6.98 8.73 12.31
C VAL A 90 8.45 9.11 12.43
N VAL A 91 9.23 8.69 11.43
CA VAL A 91 10.63 9.09 11.27
C VAL A 91 10.73 9.89 9.98
N MET A 92 11.41 11.02 10.03
CA MET A 92 11.62 11.86 8.86
C MET A 92 13.07 12.36 8.78
N GLY A 93 13.49 12.69 7.57
CA GLY A 93 14.78 13.36 7.37
C GLY A 93 14.69 14.84 7.71
N LYS A 94 15.79 15.38 8.21
CA LYS A 94 15.96 16.81 8.46
C LYS A 94 15.64 17.63 7.21
N GLY A 95 14.86 18.69 7.37
CA GLY A 95 14.47 19.60 6.30
C GLY A 95 13.33 19.10 5.40
N ILE A 96 12.79 17.90 5.62
CA ILE A 96 11.62 17.40 4.89
C ILE A 96 10.38 18.07 5.47
N SER A 97 9.40 18.38 4.60
CA SER A 97 8.12 18.93 5.05
C SER A 97 7.34 17.92 5.89
N ALA A 98 6.83 18.36 7.03
CA ALA A 98 6.00 17.53 7.90
C ALA A 98 4.76 16.97 7.18
N ASP A 99 4.11 17.75 6.33
CA ASP A 99 2.90 17.36 5.58
C ASP A 99 3.12 16.15 4.66
N SER A 100 4.36 15.91 4.24
CA SER A 100 4.70 14.77 3.37
C SER A 100 4.90 13.47 4.13
N VAL A 101 5.02 13.52 5.47
CA VAL A 101 5.40 12.38 6.31
C VAL A 101 4.36 12.06 7.39
N LEU A 102 3.68 13.08 7.89
CA LEU A 102 2.66 12.89 8.92
C LEU A 102 1.50 12.03 8.43
N PRO A 103 0.96 11.14 9.28
CA PRO A 103 -0.15 10.27 8.93
C PRO A 103 -1.36 11.05 8.43
N LYS A 104 -2.01 10.54 7.39
CA LYS A 104 -3.29 11.08 6.91
C LYS A 104 -4.48 10.42 7.60
N THR A 105 -4.26 9.27 8.23
CA THR A 105 -5.24 8.55 9.04
C THR A 105 -4.68 8.24 10.42
N VAL A 106 -5.56 8.04 11.39
CA VAL A 106 -5.24 7.60 12.75
C VAL A 106 -6.15 6.45 13.13
N LYS A 107 -5.60 5.48 13.87
CA LYS A 107 -6.38 4.37 14.41
C LYS A 107 -7.17 4.82 15.64
N VAL A 108 -8.43 4.42 15.66
CA VAL A 108 -9.33 4.60 16.80
C VAL A 108 -9.69 3.23 17.35
N GLN A 109 -9.41 2.99 18.59
CA GLN A 109 -9.80 1.77 19.29
C GLN A 109 -11.06 2.03 20.11
N TYR A 110 -12.07 1.21 19.92
CA TYR A 110 -13.31 1.24 20.67
C TYR A 110 -13.25 0.31 21.90
N SER A 111 -14.10 0.56 22.88
CA SER A 111 -14.16 -0.22 24.12
C SER A 111 -14.50 -1.70 23.88
N ASN A 112 -15.22 -2.01 22.81
CA ASN A 112 -15.49 -3.38 22.33
C ASN A 112 -14.30 -4.05 21.66
N GLY A 113 -13.14 -3.35 21.54
CA GLY A 113 -11.91 -3.85 20.94
C GLY A 113 -11.84 -3.74 19.41
N VAL A 114 -12.87 -3.20 18.76
CA VAL A 114 -12.81 -2.85 17.34
C VAL A 114 -11.81 -1.72 17.14
N VAL A 115 -11.06 -1.78 16.05
CA VAL A 115 -10.13 -0.73 15.62
C VAL A 115 -10.55 -0.26 14.22
N ASP A 116 -10.75 1.05 14.07
CA ASP A 116 -11.10 1.69 12.81
C ASP A 116 -10.08 2.77 12.46
N GLU A 117 -10.09 3.25 11.22
CA GLU A 117 -9.22 4.33 10.76
C GLU A 117 -10.04 5.58 10.42
N HIS A 118 -9.68 6.69 11.03
CA HIS A 118 -10.29 8.00 10.80
C HIS A 118 -9.32 8.95 10.11
N GLN A 119 -9.84 9.83 9.26
CA GLN A 119 -9.04 10.85 8.59
C GLN A 119 -8.52 11.87 9.60
N VAL A 120 -7.25 12.22 9.50
CA VAL A 120 -6.67 13.32 10.28
C VAL A 120 -7.13 14.64 9.67
N THR A 121 -7.75 15.50 10.48
CA THR A 121 -8.30 16.80 10.05
C THR A 121 -7.36 17.97 10.27
N GLY A 122 -6.37 17.82 11.14
CA GLY A 122 -5.39 18.88 11.41
C GLY A 122 -4.27 18.44 12.35
N TRP A 123 -3.17 19.19 12.28
CA TRP A 123 -1.99 19.01 13.13
C TRP A 123 -1.63 20.31 13.83
N ASN A 124 -1.29 20.24 15.12
CA ASN A 124 -0.56 21.28 15.82
C ASN A 124 0.94 20.95 15.78
N LEU A 125 1.71 21.76 15.05
CA LEU A 125 3.14 21.58 14.81
C LEU A 125 4.03 22.57 15.57
N ASP A 126 3.50 23.33 16.51
CA ASP A 126 4.21 24.42 17.22
C ASP A 126 5.52 23.95 17.86
N ASN A 127 5.58 22.71 18.30
CA ASN A 127 6.77 22.12 18.92
C ASN A 127 7.71 21.41 17.94
N LEU A 128 7.40 21.36 16.63
CA LEU A 128 8.20 20.64 15.64
C LEU A 128 9.24 21.56 14.99
N ASN A 129 10.51 21.19 15.12
CA ASN A 129 11.58 21.79 14.32
C ASN A 129 12.14 20.80 13.31
N VAL A 130 11.63 20.85 12.09
CA VAL A 130 12.06 19.95 11.00
C VAL A 130 13.53 20.15 10.57
N ASN A 131 14.15 21.29 10.94
CA ASN A 131 15.53 21.62 10.59
C ASN A 131 16.56 21.22 11.67
N GLN A 132 16.11 20.53 12.71
CA GLN A 132 16.97 20.08 13.78
C GLN A 132 16.69 18.61 14.09
N ALA A 133 17.72 17.77 14.08
CA ALA A 133 17.60 16.39 14.51
C ALA A 133 17.17 16.30 15.98
N GLY A 134 16.22 15.41 16.25
CA GLY A 134 15.65 15.26 17.60
C GLY A 134 14.31 14.52 17.56
N THR A 135 13.73 14.36 18.74
CA THR A 135 12.40 13.77 18.91
C THR A 135 11.43 14.84 19.40
N TYR A 136 10.33 14.99 18.68
CA TYR A 136 9.31 16.00 18.91
C TYR A 136 7.95 15.33 19.11
N LYS A 137 7.08 15.99 19.89
CA LYS A 137 5.70 15.56 20.08
C LYS A 137 4.79 16.59 19.45
N VAL A 138 3.95 16.14 18.54
CA VAL A 138 2.90 16.95 17.91
C VAL A 138 1.55 16.34 18.18
N THR A 139 0.48 17.10 18.06
CA THR A 139 -0.87 16.61 18.30
C THR A 139 -1.72 16.75 17.05
N GLY A 140 -2.55 15.74 16.79
CA GLY A 140 -3.49 15.71 15.66
C GLY A 140 -4.94 15.61 16.13
N THR A 141 -5.85 16.04 15.27
CA THR A 141 -7.30 15.85 15.39
C THR A 141 -7.80 14.92 14.29
N ALA A 142 -8.87 14.18 14.55
CA ALA A 142 -9.44 13.23 13.59
C ALA A 142 -10.92 13.51 13.36
N GLU A 143 -11.39 13.15 12.15
CA GLU A 143 -12.77 13.34 11.74
C GLU A 143 -13.73 12.54 12.63
N GLY A 144 -14.78 13.22 13.11
CA GLY A 144 -15.80 12.61 13.96
C GLY A 144 -15.34 12.26 15.38
N MET A 145 -14.11 12.64 15.77
CA MET A 145 -13.55 12.34 17.11
C MET A 145 -13.40 13.61 17.94
N GLU A 146 -13.71 13.49 19.23
CA GLU A 146 -13.38 14.53 20.21
C GLU A 146 -11.96 14.32 20.76
N GLY A 147 -11.26 15.41 21.05
CA GLY A 147 -9.90 15.38 21.61
C GLY A 147 -8.80 15.30 20.54
N THR A 148 -7.61 14.97 21.01
CA THR A 148 -6.39 14.92 20.19
C THR A 148 -5.63 13.62 20.47
N PHE A 149 -4.82 13.19 19.52
CA PHE A 149 -3.82 12.13 19.69
C PHE A 149 -2.40 12.70 19.56
N GLU A 150 -1.44 12.03 20.16
CA GLU A 150 -0.03 12.41 20.06
C GLU A 150 0.63 11.68 18.90
N CYS A 151 1.48 12.39 18.16
CA CYS A 151 2.40 11.76 17.21
C CYS A 151 3.84 12.10 17.60
N THR A 152 4.64 11.07 17.85
CA THR A 152 6.07 11.22 18.08
C THR A 152 6.79 11.31 16.73
N VAL A 153 7.37 12.47 16.44
CA VAL A 153 8.14 12.73 15.21
C VAL A 153 9.63 12.68 15.54
N THR A 154 10.35 11.73 14.93
CA THR A 154 11.81 11.67 15.04
C THR A 154 12.45 12.23 13.77
N VAL A 155 13.08 13.39 13.89
CA VAL A 155 13.85 14.03 12.82
C VAL A 155 15.30 13.54 12.88
N LYS A 156 15.81 13.00 11.75
CA LYS A 156 17.16 12.45 11.64
C LYS A 156 17.96 13.15 10.55
N ASP A 157 19.25 13.31 10.75
CA ASP A 157 20.16 13.75 9.69
C ASP A 157 20.23 12.70 8.59
N ILE A 158 20.12 13.14 7.32
CA ILE A 158 20.27 12.28 6.14
C ILE A 158 21.76 12.18 5.80
N LYS A 159 22.30 10.96 5.77
CA LYS A 159 23.69 10.68 5.40
C LYS A 159 23.86 10.57 3.88
N SER A 160 22.94 9.86 3.24
CA SER A 160 22.94 9.66 1.79
C SER A 160 21.54 9.41 1.26
N ALA A 161 21.34 9.70 -0.03
CA ALA A 161 20.13 9.40 -0.75
C ALA A 161 20.44 8.83 -2.13
N THR A 162 19.64 7.89 -2.60
CA THR A 162 19.82 7.22 -3.90
C THR A 162 18.46 7.06 -4.58
N VAL A 163 18.49 7.11 -5.91
CA VAL A 163 17.34 6.86 -6.80
C VAL A 163 17.78 5.95 -7.94
N ASP A 164 16.85 5.21 -8.49
CA ASP A 164 17.10 4.37 -9.66
C ASP A 164 17.18 5.21 -10.92
N ASN A 165 17.94 4.70 -11.92
CA ASN A 165 17.98 5.27 -13.25
C ASN A 165 16.67 5.05 -13.99
N VAL A 166 16.32 5.98 -14.88
CA VAL A 166 15.07 5.99 -15.61
C VAL A 166 15.32 5.68 -17.10
N THR A 167 14.41 4.96 -17.72
CA THR A 167 14.37 4.78 -19.17
C THR A 167 13.07 5.33 -19.72
N THR A 168 13.16 6.10 -20.81
CA THR A 168 12.00 6.57 -21.57
C THR A 168 12.23 6.38 -23.07
N LEU A 169 11.22 6.71 -23.87
CA LEU A 169 11.30 6.70 -25.33
C LEU A 169 11.46 8.13 -25.86
N VAL A 170 11.96 8.23 -27.09
CA VAL A 170 12.00 9.51 -27.81
C VAL A 170 10.61 10.15 -27.85
N ASN A 171 10.53 11.43 -27.52
CA ASN A 171 9.32 12.25 -27.38
C ASN A 171 8.35 11.80 -26.28
N VAL A 172 8.81 11.00 -25.33
CA VAL A 172 8.02 10.61 -24.16
C VAL A 172 8.67 11.17 -22.91
N GLU A 173 7.94 11.99 -22.17
CA GLU A 173 8.42 12.56 -20.91
C GLU A 173 8.83 11.46 -19.91
N PRO A 174 10.02 11.53 -19.30
CA PRO A 174 10.46 10.53 -18.34
C PRO A 174 9.64 10.58 -17.05
N SER A 175 9.18 9.42 -16.60
CA SER A 175 8.55 9.28 -15.28
C SER A 175 9.62 9.17 -14.20
N LEU A 176 9.91 10.27 -13.53
CA LEU A 176 10.91 10.33 -12.46
C LEU A 176 10.39 9.72 -11.15
N PRO A 177 11.26 9.05 -10.35
CA PRO A 177 10.88 8.48 -9.07
C PRO A 177 10.34 9.54 -8.11
N GLN A 178 9.19 9.29 -7.51
CA GLN A 178 8.60 10.23 -6.53
C GLN A 178 9.33 10.19 -5.19
N PHE A 179 10.04 9.09 -4.88
CA PHE A 179 10.76 8.89 -3.64
C PHE A 179 12.18 8.42 -3.90
N ALA A 180 13.09 8.84 -3.03
CA ALA A 180 14.45 8.34 -2.94
C ALA A 180 14.59 7.39 -1.73
N ALA A 181 15.44 6.38 -1.86
CA ALA A 181 15.91 5.62 -0.72
C ALA A 181 16.95 6.46 0.04
N ILE A 182 16.79 6.59 1.35
CA ILE A 182 17.70 7.37 2.20
C ILE A 182 18.34 6.49 3.27
N GLU A 183 19.58 6.80 3.63
CA GLU A 183 20.25 6.29 4.81
C GLU A 183 20.45 7.46 5.79
N TYR A 184 20.02 7.27 7.01
CA TYR A 184 20.22 8.25 8.08
C TYR A 184 21.63 8.14 8.68
N ALA A 185 22.06 9.16 9.42
CA ALA A 185 23.38 9.21 10.06
C ALA A 185 23.59 8.05 11.07
N ASP A 186 22.52 7.52 11.65
CA ASP A 186 22.56 6.36 12.56
C ASP A 186 22.58 5.00 11.84
N GLY A 187 22.63 4.98 10.50
CA GLY A 187 22.65 3.79 9.66
C GLY A 187 21.27 3.17 9.38
N THR A 188 20.20 3.69 9.98
CA THR A 188 18.83 3.24 9.64
C THR A 188 18.43 3.74 8.25
N LYS A 189 17.51 3.03 7.60
CA LYS A 189 17.06 3.34 6.24
C LYS A 189 15.62 3.86 6.24
N GLY A 190 15.29 4.66 5.23
CA GLY A 190 13.97 5.20 5.00
C GLY A 190 13.75 5.59 3.55
N SER A 191 12.69 6.33 3.31
CA SER A 191 12.42 6.96 2.02
C SER A 191 12.05 8.42 2.23
N ALA A 192 12.30 9.25 1.21
CA ALA A 192 11.97 10.66 1.24
C ALA A 192 11.43 11.11 -0.12
N PRO A 193 10.45 12.02 -0.15
CA PRO A 193 9.95 12.58 -1.40
C PRO A 193 11.03 13.41 -2.09
N VAL A 194 11.07 13.33 -3.41
CA VAL A 194 12.00 14.08 -4.25
C VAL A 194 11.22 15.13 -5.06
N THR A 195 11.70 16.35 -5.03
CA THR A 195 11.26 17.41 -5.95
C THR A 195 12.30 17.52 -7.06
N TRP A 196 11.92 17.14 -8.28
CA TRP A 196 12.78 17.17 -9.45
C TRP A 196 12.79 18.53 -10.10
N ASP A 197 13.95 18.88 -10.67
CA ASP A 197 14.03 19.99 -11.61
C ASP A 197 13.23 19.64 -12.86
N GLU A 198 12.68 20.67 -13.55
CA GLU A 198 11.94 20.50 -14.80
C GLU A 198 12.80 19.85 -15.88
N VAL A 199 12.23 18.92 -16.64
CA VAL A 199 12.91 18.26 -17.75
C VAL A 199 12.40 18.86 -19.06
N PRO A 200 13.22 19.72 -19.73
CA PRO A 200 12.85 20.29 -21.02
C PRO A 200 12.64 19.23 -22.09
N GLU A 201 11.66 19.42 -22.99
CA GLU A 201 11.34 18.47 -24.07
C GLU A 201 12.54 18.14 -24.96
N GLU A 202 13.44 19.09 -25.17
CA GLU A 202 14.66 18.93 -25.95
C GLU A 202 15.58 17.82 -25.42
N ASN A 203 15.52 17.52 -24.11
CA ASN A 203 16.34 16.49 -23.47
C ASN A 203 15.88 15.07 -23.84
N TYR A 204 14.60 14.86 -24.18
CA TYR A 204 14.08 13.56 -24.59
C TYR A 204 13.56 13.53 -26.04
N ALA A 205 13.81 14.59 -26.81
CA ALA A 205 13.47 14.65 -28.24
C ALA A 205 14.33 13.70 -29.12
N LYS A 206 15.46 13.20 -28.62
CA LYS A 206 16.39 12.30 -29.33
C LYS A 206 16.92 11.23 -28.39
N ALA A 207 17.26 10.07 -28.97
CA ALA A 207 17.91 9.00 -28.24
C ALA A 207 19.26 9.48 -27.65
N GLY A 208 19.50 9.16 -26.38
CA GLY A 208 20.67 9.58 -25.64
C GLY A 208 20.54 9.39 -24.15
N LYS A 209 21.40 10.05 -23.40
CA LYS A 209 21.40 10.03 -21.94
C LYS A 209 21.58 11.45 -21.40
N PHE A 210 20.90 11.77 -20.31
CA PHE A 210 21.08 13.00 -19.57
C PHE A 210 20.83 12.77 -18.07
N GLU A 211 21.31 13.69 -17.24
CA GLU A 211 21.06 13.66 -15.80
C GLU A 211 19.95 14.64 -15.44
N VAL A 212 19.10 14.24 -14.49
CA VAL A 212 18.14 15.13 -13.84
C VAL A 212 18.50 15.23 -12.37
N THR A 213 18.47 16.46 -11.87
CA THR A 213 18.74 16.76 -10.46
C THR A 213 17.41 16.87 -9.71
N GLY A 214 17.37 16.30 -8.51
CA GLY A 214 16.25 16.43 -7.60
C GLY A 214 16.70 16.83 -6.19
N LYS A 215 15.79 17.36 -5.41
CA LYS A 215 16.03 17.81 -4.03
C LYS A 215 15.16 17.06 -3.04
N ILE A 216 15.76 16.73 -1.91
CA ILE A 216 15.09 16.18 -0.73
C ILE A 216 15.29 17.20 0.38
N GLY A 217 14.22 17.95 0.70
CA GLY A 217 14.35 19.12 1.57
C GLY A 217 15.33 20.14 1.00
N PRO A 218 15.89 21.04 1.83
CA PRO A 218 16.77 22.13 1.37
C PRO A 218 18.22 21.72 1.16
N GLU A 219 18.69 20.64 1.81
CA GLU A 219 20.12 20.36 1.93
C GLU A 219 20.59 19.14 1.10
N VAL A 220 19.69 18.22 0.74
CA VAL A 220 20.06 16.96 0.08
C VAL A 220 19.69 16.97 -1.39
N THR A 221 20.67 16.69 -2.24
CA THR A 221 20.50 16.60 -3.69
C THR A 221 20.70 15.16 -4.14
N VAL A 222 19.84 14.70 -5.05
CA VAL A 222 19.96 13.41 -5.74
C VAL A 222 20.01 13.64 -7.24
N LYS A 223 20.56 12.67 -7.95
CA LYS A 223 20.60 12.67 -9.41
C LYS A 223 20.14 11.32 -9.95
N THR A 224 19.44 11.35 -11.06
CA THR A 224 19.09 10.16 -11.84
C THR A 224 19.60 10.32 -13.27
N GLU A 225 20.11 9.25 -13.84
CA GLU A 225 20.41 9.18 -15.28
C GLU A 225 19.14 8.74 -16.01
N VAL A 226 18.71 9.53 -16.98
CA VAL A 226 17.61 9.20 -17.88
C VAL A 226 18.20 8.70 -19.20
N SER A 227 17.84 7.48 -19.59
CA SER A 227 18.20 6.88 -20.89
C SER A 227 17.01 6.98 -21.83
N VAL A 228 17.12 7.79 -22.88
CA VAL A 228 16.12 7.93 -23.94
C VAL A 228 16.39 6.93 -25.04
N LYS A 229 15.46 6.04 -25.32
CA LYS A 229 15.58 5.00 -26.34
C LYS A 229 14.70 5.29 -27.55
N GLU A 230 15.17 4.92 -28.72
CA GLU A 230 14.41 4.94 -29.97
C GLU A 230 13.88 3.54 -30.27
N ILE A 231 12.62 3.44 -30.67
CA ILE A 231 12.05 2.19 -31.18
C ILE A 231 12.59 1.95 -32.58
N LYS A 232 13.40 0.92 -32.75
CA LYS A 232 13.96 0.55 -34.06
C LYS A 232 12.99 -0.29 -34.88
N SER A 233 12.26 -1.18 -34.23
CA SER A 233 11.28 -2.05 -34.88
C SER A 233 10.28 -2.57 -33.87
N VAL A 234 9.09 -2.85 -34.32
CA VAL A 234 8.06 -3.56 -33.57
C VAL A 234 7.85 -4.90 -34.25
N GLU A 235 7.79 -6.00 -33.51
CA GLU A 235 7.51 -7.30 -34.08
C GLU A 235 6.07 -7.35 -34.63
N GLU A 236 5.91 -8.07 -35.75
CA GLU A 236 4.61 -8.24 -36.37
C GLU A 236 3.72 -9.12 -35.48
N VAL A 237 2.54 -8.63 -35.13
CA VAL A 237 1.60 -9.38 -34.31
C VAL A 237 0.62 -10.12 -35.19
N HIS A 238 0.63 -11.47 -35.11
CA HIS A 238 -0.30 -12.31 -35.81
C HIS A 238 -1.42 -12.77 -34.86
N ALA A 239 -2.66 -12.48 -35.25
CA ALA A 239 -3.83 -13.00 -34.55
C ALA A 239 -4.64 -13.88 -35.50
N SER A 240 -5.06 -15.05 -35.04
CA SER A 240 -5.96 -15.94 -35.78
C SER A 240 -7.29 -16.08 -35.06
N THR A 241 -8.36 -16.15 -35.83
CA THR A 241 -9.71 -16.35 -35.32
C THR A 241 -10.49 -17.26 -36.26
N VAL A 242 -11.58 -17.82 -35.78
CA VAL A 242 -12.52 -18.57 -36.62
C VAL A 242 -13.53 -17.63 -37.30
N ILE A 243 -14.06 -18.04 -38.41
CA ILE A 243 -15.03 -17.26 -39.18
C ILE A 243 -16.22 -16.88 -38.26
N GLY A 244 -16.54 -15.59 -38.23
CA GLY A 244 -17.63 -15.05 -37.41
C GLY A 244 -17.26 -14.63 -35.99
N THR A 245 -16.00 -14.78 -35.60
CA THR A 245 -15.52 -14.35 -34.26
C THR A 245 -14.49 -13.24 -34.45
N LEU A 246 -14.59 -12.16 -33.61
CA LEU A 246 -13.58 -11.11 -33.59
C LEU A 246 -12.26 -11.65 -33.02
N PRO A 247 -11.11 -11.32 -33.62
CA PRO A 247 -9.81 -11.69 -33.06
C PRO A 247 -9.57 -10.96 -31.73
N VAL A 248 -8.99 -11.67 -30.78
CA VAL A 248 -8.46 -11.04 -29.55
C VAL A 248 -7.05 -10.55 -29.86
N LEU A 249 -6.88 -9.24 -29.87
CA LEU A 249 -5.58 -8.60 -30.05
C LEU A 249 -4.89 -8.41 -28.72
N PRO A 250 -3.54 -8.52 -28.63
CA PRO A 250 -2.82 -8.22 -27.42
C PRO A 250 -2.99 -6.75 -27.02
N ALA A 251 -3.01 -6.50 -25.72
CA ALA A 251 -3.17 -5.15 -25.17
C ALA A 251 -1.92 -4.26 -25.31
N GLY A 252 -0.79 -4.82 -25.79
CA GLY A 252 0.46 -4.11 -26.02
C GLY A 252 1.42 -4.92 -26.87
N VAL A 253 2.37 -4.25 -27.45
CA VAL A 253 3.50 -4.79 -28.25
C VAL A 253 4.82 -4.26 -27.70
#